data_2c1f8536386721c13b7e5a4ed9ef7bd6
#
_entry.id   2c1f8536386721c13b7e5a4ed9ef7bd6
#
_cell.length_a   1.000
_cell.length_b   1.000
_cell.length_c   1.000
_cell.angle_alpha   90.00
_cell.angle_beta   90.00
_cell.angle_gamma   90.00
#
_symmetry.space_group_name_H-M   'P 1'
#
loop_
_entity.id
_entity.type
_entity.pdbx_description
1 polymer ?
#
loop_
_entity_poly.entity_id
_entity_poly.type
_entity_poly.pdbx_seq_one_letter_code
_entity_poly.pdbx_strand_id
1 'polypeptide(L)'
;MLAFCRAVAAQGWETVDPAAAGWSVEGLNAAKTVSKALKPTALVIVQDGKIVAAWGEPARKVNAASVRKSLMSALYGIAVAEGKIDLSSTLEELGIDDRLPSLTPQEKRASVRDLITARSGIYHRAANETADMKRKRPERGSHAPGTFWFYNNWDFNALGTIYRQATGEDIFESFARRIARLTGMEDFSVGDGRYAFHPASDHPAYTFRLSARDAARFGQLFLDGGRWGGRQIVPEAWIKESTTAYSHAKRLRQGYGYMWWVLPADIWGNGAFYASGYGGQVIAVLPAKRLVVVQTVDLKQNAKGVRTSAFIELLKQIEAAAP
;
A
#
# COMPACT_ATOMS: atom_id res chain seq x y z
N MET A 1 19.81 -29.35 23.98
CA MET A 1 18.58 -29.60 23.19
C MET A 1 18.58 -28.64 22.02
N LEU A 2 19.02 -29.07 20.84
CA LEU A 2 19.05 -28.26 19.62
C LEU A 2 17.64 -28.29 19.00
N ALA A 3 16.93 -27.18 19.06
CA ALA A 3 15.67 -27.02 18.36
C ALA A 3 15.94 -26.92 16.85
N PHE A 4 15.64 -27.96 16.11
CA PHE A 4 15.59 -27.92 14.66
C PHE A 4 14.48 -26.97 14.20
N CYS A 5 14.84 -25.75 13.79
CA CYS A 5 13.98 -24.90 12.97
C CYS A 5 13.75 -25.62 11.64
N ARG A 6 12.63 -26.36 11.49
CA ARG A 6 12.16 -26.80 10.19
C ARG A 6 11.88 -25.56 9.34
N ALA A 7 12.64 -25.39 8.28
CA ALA A 7 12.29 -24.48 7.21
C ALA A 7 10.90 -24.90 6.69
N VAL A 8 9.88 -24.10 6.92
CA VAL A 8 8.58 -24.26 6.29
C VAL A 8 8.82 -24.00 4.81
N ALA A 9 8.86 -25.06 4.01
CA ALA A 9 8.85 -24.94 2.55
C ALA A 9 7.66 -24.05 2.19
N ALA A 10 7.88 -23.06 1.31
CA ALA A 10 6.81 -22.21 0.81
C ALA A 10 5.77 -23.11 0.12
N GLN A 11 4.73 -23.46 0.85
CA GLN A 11 3.59 -24.18 0.29
C GLN A 11 2.93 -23.19 -0.67
N GLY A 12 2.80 -23.59 -1.95
CA GLY A 12 2.08 -22.80 -2.94
C GLY A 12 0.71 -22.40 -2.37
N TRP A 13 0.27 -21.18 -2.68
CA TRP A 13 -1.00 -20.70 -2.11
C TRP A 13 -2.16 -21.55 -2.60
N GLU A 14 -3.00 -22.01 -1.67
CA GLU A 14 -4.14 -22.88 -1.97
C GLU A 14 -5.11 -22.21 -2.95
N THR A 15 -5.56 -22.97 -3.93
CA THR A 15 -6.59 -22.56 -4.88
C THR A 15 -7.90 -23.30 -4.58
N VAL A 16 -9.02 -22.69 -4.86
CA VAL A 16 -10.35 -23.29 -4.71
C VAL A 16 -11.13 -23.16 -6.01
N ASP A 17 -11.94 -24.16 -6.32
CA ASP A 17 -12.91 -24.05 -7.41
C ASP A 17 -13.97 -22.98 -7.06
N PRO A 18 -14.19 -21.97 -7.92
CA PRO A 18 -15.11 -20.87 -7.61
C PRO A 18 -16.55 -21.34 -7.33
N ALA A 19 -17.06 -22.33 -8.08
CA ALA A 19 -18.43 -22.85 -7.88
C ALA A 19 -18.54 -23.57 -6.53
N ALA A 20 -17.52 -24.36 -6.16
CA ALA A 20 -17.45 -25.03 -4.87
C ALA A 20 -17.34 -24.05 -3.70
N ALA A 21 -16.78 -22.84 -3.93
CA ALA A 21 -16.70 -21.75 -2.97
C ALA A 21 -17.93 -20.82 -2.97
N GLY A 22 -19.00 -21.17 -3.68
CA GLY A 22 -20.26 -20.43 -3.69
C GLY A 22 -20.29 -19.20 -4.62
N TRP A 23 -19.27 -19.03 -5.48
CA TRP A 23 -19.23 -17.90 -6.41
C TRP A 23 -20.20 -18.08 -7.58
N SER A 24 -20.78 -16.98 -8.05
CA SER A 24 -21.46 -16.94 -9.35
C SER A 24 -20.43 -17.10 -10.47
N VAL A 25 -20.41 -18.27 -11.10
CA VAL A 25 -19.51 -18.57 -12.23
C VAL A 25 -19.78 -17.62 -13.40
N GLU A 26 -21.04 -17.30 -13.67
CA GLU A 26 -21.45 -16.34 -14.70
C GLU A 26 -20.94 -14.94 -14.37
N GLY A 27 -21.14 -14.46 -13.12
CA GLY A 27 -20.66 -13.16 -12.66
C GLY A 27 -19.13 -13.06 -12.73
N LEU A 28 -18.42 -14.13 -12.33
CA LEU A 28 -16.96 -14.18 -12.39
C LEU A 28 -16.44 -14.16 -13.84
N ASN A 29 -17.13 -14.84 -14.78
CA ASN A 29 -16.80 -14.80 -16.20
C ASN A 29 -17.07 -13.42 -16.83
N ALA A 30 -18.14 -12.74 -16.43
CA ALA A 30 -18.41 -11.37 -16.83
C ALA A 30 -17.29 -10.43 -16.33
N ALA A 31 -16.89 -10.52 -15.05
CA ALA A 31 -15.78 -9.77 -14.50
C ALA A 31 -14.44 -10.07 -15.22
N LYS A 32 -14.19 -11.33 -15.58
CA LYS A 32 -13.01 -11.73 -16.37
C LYS A 32 -13.00 -11.06 -17.76
N THR A 33 -14.16 -10.95 -18.40
CA THR A 33 -14.30 -10.29 -19.71
C THR A 33 -13.99 -8.80 -19.60
N VAL A 34 -14.51 -8.12 -18.57
CA VAL A 34 -14.18 -6.70 -18.29
C VAL A 34 -12.70 -6.54 -17.98
N SER A 35 -12.13 -7.41 -17.15
CA SER A 35 -10.70 -7.41 -16.85
C SER A 35 -9.86 -7.52 -18.12
N LYS A 36 -10.18 -8.44 -19.04
CA LYS A 36 -9.48 -8.58 -20.32
C LYS A 36 -9.52 -7.30 -21.16
N ALA A 37 -10.64 -6.59 -21.18
CA ALA A 37 -10.79 -5.32 -21.89
C ALA A 37 -9.91 -4.20 -21.30
N LEU A 38 -9.70 -4.20 -19.97
CA LEU A 38 -8.83 -3.26 -19.28
C LEU A 38 -7.33 -3.55 -19.48
N LYS A 39 -6.98 -4.76 -19.92
CA LYS A 39 -5.61 -5.21 -20.18
C LYS A 39 -4.64 -5.02 -18.98
N PRO A 40 -4.98 -5.50 -17.77
CA PRO A 40 -4.00 -5.57 -16.69
C PRO A 40 -2.93 -6.63 -17.03
N THR A 41 -1.77 -6.55 -16.39
CA THR A 41 -0.77 -7.62 -16.44
C THR A 41 -1.26 -8.85 -15.71
N ALA A 42 -1.86 -8.65 -14.54
CA ALA A 42 -2.51 -9.70 -13.79
C ALA A 42 -3.65 -9.17 -12.93
N LEU A 43 -4.60 -10.06 -12.63
CA LEU A 43 -5.61 -9.88 -11.61
C LEU A 43 -5.70 -11.15 -10.77
N VAL A 44 -5.65 -11.00 -9.43
CA VAL A 44 -5.75 -12.12 -8.47
C VAL A 44 -6.90 -11.83 -7.51
N ILE A 45 -7.75 -12.83 -7.30
CA ILE A 45 -8.89 -12.79 -6.37
C ILE A 45 -8.66 -13.85 -5.31
N VAL A 46 -8.66 -13.42 -4.06
CA VAL A 46 -8.49 -14.30 -2.88
C VAL A 46 -9.69 -14.12 -1.98
N GLN A 47 -10.29 -15.21 -1.55
CA GLN A 47 -11.34 -15.24 -0.54
C GLN A 47 -11.01 -16.26 0.55
N ASP A 48 -11.18 -15.86 1.81
CA ASP A 48 -10.87 -16.70 2.98
C ASP A 48 -9.48 -17.35 2.92
N GLY A 49 -8.47 -16.61 2.43
CA GLY A 49 -7.11 -17.10 2.31
C GLY A 49 -6.84 -18.07 1.15
N LYS A 50 -7.79 -18.26 0.22
CA LYS A 50 -7.64 -19.14 -0.95
C LYS A 50 -7.78 -18.36 -2.25
N ILE A 51 -6.98 -18.72 -3.25
CA ILE A 51 -7.09 -18.13 -4.58
C ILE A 51 -8.34 -18.69 -5.27
N VAL A 52 -9.30 -17.82 -5.55
CA VAL A 52 -10.51 -18.12 -6.35
C VAL A 52 -10.24 -17.98 -7.84
N ALA A 53 -9.47 -16.95 -8.22
CA ALA A 53 -9.05 -16.73 -9.59
C ALA A 53 -7.72 -15.99 -9.69
N ALA A 54 -6.94 -16.36 -10.71
CA ALA A 54 -5.72 -15.66 -11.08
C ALA A 54 -5.68 -15.56 -12.62
N TRP A 55 -5.73 -14.33 -13.14
CA TRP A 55 -5.75 -14.07 -14.58
C TRP A 55 -4.50 -13.28 -15.02
N GLY A 56 -4.01 -13.56 -16.23
CA GLY A 56 -2.81 -12.92 -16.78
C GLY A 56 -1.52 -13.55 -16.26
N GLU A 57 -0.55 -12.73 -15.86
CA GLU A 57 0.79 -13.13 -15.40
C GLU A 57 0.98 -12.84 -13.90
N PRO A 58 0.40 -13.62 -12.96
CA PRO A 58 0.39 -13.31 -11.52
C PRO A 58 1.78 -13.24 -10.87
N ALA A 59 2.76 -13.94 -11.40
CA ALA A 59 4.15 -13.96 -10.92
C ALA A 59 5.00 -12.81 -11.50
N ARG A 60 4.49 -12.08 -12.50
CA ARG A 60 5.26 -11.01 -13.13
C ARG A 60 5.38 -9.80 -12.21
N LYS A 61 6.62 -9.45 -11.87
CA LYS A 61 6.92 -8.28 -11.05
C LYS A 61 6.81 -6.99 -11.87
N VAL A 62 5.99 -6.06 -11.42
CA VAL A 62 5.83 -4.74 -12.00
C VAL A 62 6.17 -3.64 -10.99
N ASN A 63 6.38 -2.41 -11.44
CA ASN A 63 6.55 -1.28 -10.53
C ASN A 63 5.27 -1.07 -9.72
N ALA A 64 5.34 -1.23 -8.42
CA ALA A 64 4.22 -1.08 -7.50
C ALA A 64 3.72 0.38 -7.39
N ALA A 65 4.47 1.32 -7.92
CA ALA A 65 4.17 2.76 -7.86
C ALA A 65 3.81 3.19 -6.41
N SER A 66 2.67 3.82 -6.19
CA SER A 66 2.29 4.30 -4.85
C SER A 66 1.78 3.23 -3.89
N VAL A 67 1.55 1.99 -4.34
CA VAL A 67 1.30 0.85 -3.44
C VAL A 67 2.45 0.69 -2.42
N ARG A 68 3.68 1.08 -2.78
CA ARG A 68 4.83 1.13 -1.88
C ARG A 68 4.57 1.80 -0.53
N LYS A 69 3.67 2.78 -0.50
CA LYS A 69 3.34 3.54 0.71
C LYS A 69 2.59 2.67 1.73
N SER A 70 1.68 1.85 1.25
CA SER A 70 0.99 0.88 2.11
C SER A 70 1.93 -0.23 2.61
N LEU A 71 2.94 -0.62 1.81
CA LEU A 71 4.00 -1.52 2.28
C LEU A 71 4.80 -0.85 3.42
N MET A 72 5.13 0.43 3.27
CA MET A 72 5.82 1.21 4.32
C MET A 72 4.93 1.38 5.56
N SER A 73 3.61 1.57 5.41
CA SER A 73 2.68 1.63 6.54
C SER A 73 2.81 0.40 7.44
N ALA A 74 2.90 -0.79 6.86
CA ALA A 74 3.08 -2.02 7.64
C ALA A 74 4.41 -2.03 8.43
N LEU A 75 5.49 -1.57 7.80
CA LEU A 75 6.79 -1.44 8.47
C LEU A 75 6.74 -0.42 9.62
N TYR A 76 6.02 0.69 9.43
CA TYR A 76 5.78 1.67 10.49
C TYR A 76 5.03 1.05 11.67
N GLY A 77 4.00 0.25 11.41
CA GLY A 77 3.27 -0.45 12.47
C GLY A 77 4.15 -1.33 13.34
N ILE A 78 5.07 -2.06 12.70
CA ILE A 78 6.05 -2.89 13.41
C ILE A 78 7.02 -2.01 14.21
N ALA A 79 7.57 -0.95 13.60
CA ALA A 79 8.55 -0.08 14.25
C ALA A 79 7.95 0.72 15.43
N VAL A 80 6.69 1.15 15.32
CA VAL A 80 5.95 1.81 16.41
C VAL A 80 5.72 0.84 17.57
N ALA A 81 5.30 -0.38 17.30
CA ALA A 81 5.12 -1.40 18.34
C ALA A 81 6.42 -1.81 19.03
N GLU A 82 7.56 -1.72 18.32
CA GLU A 82 8.90 -1.92 18.87
C GLU A 82 9.43 -0.70 19.64
N GLY A 83 8.67 0.40 19.71
CA GLY A 83 9.09 1.65 20.37
C GLY A 83 10.21 2.39 19.64
N LYS A 84 10.49 2.05 18.36
CA LYS A 84 11.53 2.69 17.55
C LYS A 84 11.07 3.98 16.91
N ILE A 85 9.77 4.11 16.66
CA ILE A 85 9.16 5.31 16.08
C ILE A 85 8.00 5.74 16.98
N ASP A 86 7.99 7.03 17.34
CA ASP A 86 6.86 7.69 17.96
C ASP A 86 6.18 8.59 16.92
N LEU A 87 4.87 8.37 16.70
CA LEU A 87 4.10 9.16 15.75
C LEU A 87 3.91 10.62 16.17
N SER A 88 4.12 10.94 17.45
CA SER A 88 4.05 12.32 17.98
C SER A 88 5.33 13.11 17.77
N SER A 89 6.46 12.45 17.52
CA SER A 89 7.73 13.13 17.31
C SER A 89 7.67 14.06 16.12
N THR A 90 8.18 15.29 16.32
CA THR A 90 8.24 16.33 15.30
C THR A 90 9.49 16.17 14.42
N LEU A 91 9.47 16.78 13.24
CA LEU A 91 10.64 16.80 12.35
C LEU A 91 11.83 17.52 12.99
N GLU A 92 11.58 18.53 13.85
CA GLU A 92 12.61 19.22 14.61
C GLU A 92 13.32 18.28 15.58
N GLU A 93 12.55 17.54 16.38
CA GLU A 93 13.10 16.54 17.32
C GLU A 93 13.87 15.41 16.63
N LEU A 94 13.44 15.04 15.43
CA LEU A 94 14.08 14.01 14.63
C LEU A 94 15.27 14.51 13.79
N GLY A 95 15.54 15.83 13.79
CA GLY A 95 16.58 16.44 12.98
C GLY A 95 16.34 16.34 11.47
N ILE A 96 15.07 16.22 11.05
CA ILE A 96 14.69 16.14 9.63
C ILE A 96 14.62 17.54 9.04
N ASP A 97 15.36 17.73 7.96
CA ASP A 97 15.37 18.96 7.16
C ASP A 97 15.40 18.58 5.66
N ASP A 98 15.45 19.54 4.77
CA ASP A 98 15.56 19.31 3.33
C ASP A 98 16.54 20.32 2.71
N ARG A 99 16.84 20.12 1.42
CA ARG A 99 17.70 21.03 0.63
C ARG A 99 17.07 22.40 0.50
N LEU A 100 17.91 23.37 0.17
CA LEU A 100 17.51 24.77 0.02
C LEU A 100 16.27 24.97 -0.87
N PRO A 101 15.31 25.69 -0.33
CA PRO A 101 15.28 26.24 1.00
C PRO A 101 15.01 25.17 2.07
N SER A 102 15.70 25.24 3.22
CA SER A 102 15.46 24.38 4.38
C SER A 102 14.01 24.51 4.88
N LEU A 103 13.56 23.57 5.70
CA LEU A 103 12.24 23.65 6.35
C LEU A 103 12.19 24.86 7.27
N THR A 104 11.05 25.57 7.24
CA THR A 104 10.79 26.65 8.18
C THR A 104 10.53 26.12 9.60
N PRO A 105 10.65 26.94 10.65
CA PRO A 105 10.28 26.51 12.00
C PRO A 105 8.84 26.00 12.11
N GLN A 106 7.91 26.52 11.29
CA GLN A 106 6.55 26.01 11.22
C GLN A 106 6.48 24.62 10.61
N GLU A 107 7.16 24.38 9.50
CA GLU A 107 7.22 23.07 8.82
C GLU A 107 7.88 22.01 9.73
N LYS A 108 8.91 22.38 10.49
CA LYS A 108 9.61 21.49 11.44
C LYS A 108 8.72 21.01 12.61
N ARG A 109 7.62 21.70 12.89
CA ARG A 109 6.62 21.24 13.89
C ARG A 109 5.71 20.11 13.39
N ALA A 110 5.76 19.78 12.09
CA ALA A 110 5.02 18.61 11.58
C ALA A 110 5.49 17.34 12.29
N SER A 111 4.54 16.54 12.75
CA SER A 111 4.80 15.25 13.39
C SER A 111 4.88 14.12 12.36
N VAL A 112 5.42 12.98 12.75
CA VAL A 112 5.38 11.75 11.95
C VAL A 112 3.93 11.38 11.61
N ARG A 113 2.97 11.61 12.54
CA ARG A 113 1.54 11.44 12.30
C ARG A 113 1.02 12.33 11.19
N ASP A 114 1.45 13.58 11.13
CA ASP A 114 1.05 14.50 10.06
C ASP A 114 1.56 14.02 8.69
N LEU A 115 2.78 13.51 8.63
CA LEU A 115 3.34 12.95 7.39
C LEU A 115 2.59 11.69 6.94
N ILE A 116 2.38 10.74 7.84
CA ILE A 116 1.76 9.44 7.48
C ILE A 116 0.28 9.60 7.06
N THR A 117 -0.37 10.67 7.52
CA THR A 117 -1.73 11.06 7.13
C THR A 117 -1.79 12.06 5.98
N ALA A 118 -0.62 12.43 5.40
CA ALA A 118 -0.51 13.43 4.32
C ALA A 118 -1.07 14.82 4.72
N ARG A 119 -0.73 15.29 5.91
CA ARG A 119 -1.19 16.54 6.51
C ARG A 119 -0.05 17.42 7.03
N SER A 120 1.17 17.20 6.55
CA SER A 120 2.36 17.91 7.05
C SER A 120 2.35 19.43 6.86
N GLY A 121 1.62 19.93 5.84
CA GLY A 121 1.70 21.34 5.41
C GLY A 121 3.00 21.69 4.68
N ILE A 122 3.86 20.70 4.37
CA ILE A 122 5.15 20.87 3.71
C ILE A 122 4.98 20.61 2.21
N TYR A 123 5.20 21.61 1.38
CA TYR A 123 4.92 21.56 -0.06
C TYR A 123 6.19 21.65 -0.91
N HIS A 124 7.25 20.98 -0.47
CA HIS A 124 8.50 20.86 -1.21
C HIS A 124 8.37 19.93 -2.42
N ARG A 125 9.29 20.06 -3.37
CA ARG A 125 9.41 19.13 -4.49
C ARG A 125 9.94 17.80 -4.00
N ALA A 126 9.53 16.71 -4.64
CA ALA A 126 9.92 15.37 -4.25
C ALA A 126 10.14 14.44 -5.44
N ALA A 127 10.89 13.37 -5.23
CA ALA A 127 11.02 12.31 -6.21
C ALA A 127 9.66 11.63 -6.49
N ASN A 128 9.47 11.19 -7.72
CA ASN A 128 8.30 10.45 -8.20
C ASN A 128 6.96 11.24 -8.16
N GLU A 129 7.01 12.57 -8.20
CA GLU A 129 5.80 13.38 -8.36
C GLU A 129 5.22 13.26 -9.78
N THR A 130 3.91 13.08 -9.86
CA THR A 130 3.18 13.16 -11.12
C THR A 130 2.97 14.62 -11.56
N ALA A 131 2.67 14.83 -12.83
CA ALA A 131 2.31 16.18 -13.34
C ALA A 131 1.10 16.77 -12.59
N ASP A 132 0.12 15.92 -12.22
CA ASP A 132 -1.07 16.34 -11.46
C ASP A 132 -0.72 16.80 -10.03
N MET A 133 0.18 16.08 -9.34
CA MET A 133 0.67 16.49 -8.01
C MET A 133 1.40 17.84 -8.07
N LYS A 134 2.27 18.01 -9.07
CA LYS A 134 2.99 19.29 -9.26
C LYS A 134 2.03 20.46 -9.49
N ARG A 135 1.00 20.25 -10.33
CA ARG A 135 0.00 21.30 -10.66
C ARG A 135 -0.87 21.66 -9.47
N LYS A 136 -1.23 20.68 -8.62
CA LYS A 136 -2.13 20.86 -7.48
C LYS A 136 -1.41 21.20 -6.18
N ARG A 137 -0.08 21.27 -6.18
CA ARG A 137 0.69 21.57 -4.99
C ARG A 137 0.26 22.92 -4.43
N PRO A 138 -0.14 22.98 -3.14
CA PRO A 138 -0.42 24.25 -2.49
C PRO A 138 0.82 25.13 -2.42
N GLU A 139 0.59 26.43 -2.20
CA GLU A 139 1.67 27.37 -1.96
C GLU A 139 2.36 27.05 -0.63
N ARG A 140 3.70 27.18 -0.60
CA ARG A 140 4.48 26.95 0.61
C ARG A 140 4.04 27.86 1.75
N GLY A 141 3.84 27.30 2.94
CA GLY A 141 3.38 28.03 4.13
C GLY A 141 1.87 28.31 4.17
N SER A 142 1.09 27.89 3.16
CA SER A 142 -0.36 28.14 3.11
C SER A 142 -1.16 27.37 4.16
N HIS A 143 -0.63 26.30 4.73
CA HIS A 143 -1.31 25.51 5.75
C HIS A 143 -0.33 25.08 6.84
N ALA A 144 -0.79 25.15 8.09
CA ALA A 144 -0.05 24.62 9.22
C ALA A 144 -0.11 23.07 9.26
N PRO A 145 0.88 22.39 9.89
CA PRO A 145 0.82 20.96 10.12
C PRO A 145 -0.50 20.52 10.76
N GLY A 146 -1.04 19.37 10.33
CA GLY A 146 -2.29 18.80 10.82
C GLY A 146 -3.58 19.43 10.28
N THR A 147 -3.52 20.54 9.55
CA THR A 147 -4.73 21.30 9.19
C THR A 147 -5.31 21.02 7.81
N PHE A 148 -4.48 20.57 6.85
CA PHE A 148 -4.89 20.37 5.46
C PHE A 148 -4.35 19.09 4.89
N TRP A 149 -5.21 18.29 4.26
CA TRP A 149 -4.82 17.07 3.57
C TRP A 149 -4.41 17.36 2.13
N PHE A 150 -3.20 16.97 1.79
CA PHE A 150 -2.69 16.98 0.42
C PHE A 150 -1.84 15.74 0.18
N TYR A 151 -2.23 14.90 -0.80
CA TYR A 151 -1.48 13.70 -1.15
C TYR A 151 -0.09 14.06 -1.68
N ASN A 152 0.91 14.03 -0.81
CA ASN A 152 2.21 14.67 -0.98
C ASN A 152 3.35 13.65 -0.98
N ASN A 153 4.06 13.51 -2.09
CA ASN A 153 5.19 12.58 -2.14
C ASN A 153 6.35 12.97 -1.24
N TRP A 154 6.49 14.25 -0.90
CA TRP A 154 7.51 14.68 0.04
C TRP A 154 7.30 14.00 1.40
N ASP A 155 6.11 14.03 1.95
CA ASP A 155 5.77 13.38 3.23
C ASP A 155 6.16 11.91 3.22
N PHE A 156 5.74 11.19 2.19
CA PHE A 156 5.98 9.76 2.10
C PHE A 156 7.45 9.39 1.89
N ASN A 157 8.21 10.24 1.20
CA ASN A 157 9.64 10.03 1.02
C ASN A 157 10.40 10.35 2.31
N ALA A 158 10.04 11.43 3.02
CA ALA A 158 10.60 11.77 4.33
C ALA A 158 10.33 10.65 5.36
N LEU A 159 9.14 10.01 5.34
CA LEU A 159 8.87 8.82 6.14
C LEU A 159 9.87 7.68 5.85
N GLY A 160 10.32 7.53 4.60
CA GLY A 160 11.37 6.56 4.26
C GLY A 160 12.72 6.91 4.91
N THR A 161 13.07 8.19 4.98
CA THR A 161 14.27 8.67 5.67
C THR A 161 14.15 8.46 7.19
N ILE A 162 13.03 8.86 7.79
CA ILE A 162 12.75 8.68 9.23
C ILE A 162 12.81 7.20 9.61
N TYR A 163 12.19 6.31 8.82
CA TYR A 163 12.24 4.87 9.09
C TYR A 163 13.67 4.34 9.16
N ARG A 164 14.49 4.67 8.16
CA ARG A 164 15.90 4.24 8.12
C ARG A 164 16.72 4.82 9.27
N GLN A 165 16.50 6.07 9.61
CA GLN A 165 17.18 6.74 10.73
C GLN A 165 16.80 6.11 12.07
N ALA A 166 15.50 5.90 12.32
CA ALA A 166 15.00 5.41 13.60
C ALA A 166 15.28 3.92 13.83
N THR A 167 15.27 3.12 12.77
CA THR A 167 15.46 1.66 12.86
C THR A 167 16.90 1.22 12.60
N GLY A 168 17.70 2.01 11.88
CA GLY A 168 18.99 1.63 11.35
C GLY A 168 18.92 0.60 10.23
N GLU A 169 17.73 0.32 9.68
CA GLU A 169 17.49 -0.75 8.71
C GLU A 169 17.25 -0.19 7.30
N ASP A 170 17.73 -0.91 6.29
CA ASP A 170 17.31 -0.69 4.90
C ASP A 170 15.83 -1.09 4.74
N ILE A 171 15.05 -0.29 3.99
CA ILE A 171 13.61 -0.50 3.82
C ILE A 171 13.31 -1.86 3.16
N PHE A 172 14.08 -2.23 2.15
CA PHE A 172 13.82 -3.43 1.34
C PHE A 172 14.25 -4.70 2.07
N GLU A 173 15.36 -4.63 2.80
CA GLU A 173 15.81 -5.73 3.68
C GLU A 173 14.82 -5.93 4.84
N SER A 174 14.35 -4.83 5.42
CA SER A 174 13.36 -4.86 6.47
C SER A 174 12.05 -5.48 5.97
N PHE A 175 11.54 -5.06 4.80
CA PHE A 175 10.35 -5.64 4.20
C PHE A 175 10.53 -7.13 3.89
N ALA A 176 11.67 -7.52 3.31
CA ALA A 176 11.98 -8.92 3.01
C ALA A 176 11.96 -9.80 4.26
N ARG A 177 12.60 -9.33 5.34
CA ARG A 177 12.75 -10.09 6.58
C ARG A 177 11.48 -10.11 7.43
N ARG A 178 10.82 -8.94 7.58
CA ARG A 178 9.72 -8.75 8.52
C ARG A 178 8.35 -9.11 7.95
N ILE A 179 8.20 -9.06 6.61
CA ILE A 179 6.92 -9.28 5.94
C ILE A 179 7.02 -10.37 4.86
N ALA A 180 7.80 -10.16 3.81
CA ALA A 180 7.76 -11.01 2.63
C ALA A 180 8.08 -12.48 2.95
N ARG A 181 9.15 -12.74 3.69
CA ARG A 181 9.54 -14.10 4.08
C ARG A 181 8.51 -14.74 5.00
N LEU A 182 7.93 -13.97 5.92
CA LEU A 182 6.98 -14.48 6.92
C LEU A 182 5.60 -14.78 6.30
N THR A 183 5.21 -14.07 5.24
CA THR A 183 3.98 -14.31 4.49
C THR A 183 4.16 -15.27 3.32
N GLY A 184 5.39 -15.77 3.11
CA GLY A 184 5.70 -16.70 2.02
C GLY A 184 5.62 -16.08 0.63
N MET A 185 5.95 -14.80 0.47
CA MET A 185 6.07 -14.19 -0.86
C MET A 185 7.09 -14.94 -1.70
N GLU A 186 6.72 -15.26 -2.93
CA GLU A 186 7.48 -16.19 -3.78
C GLU A 186 8.40 -15.45 -4.77
N ASP A 187 8.05 -14.25 -5.14
CA ASP A 187 8.73 -13.52 -6.21
C ASP A 187 9.59 -12.36 -5.70
N PHE A 188 9.23 -11.76 -4.57
CA PHE A 188 9.93 -10.59 -4.04
C PHE A 188 11.32 -10.92 -3.53
N SER A 189 12.28 -10.11 -3.92
CA SER A 189 13.64 -10.09 -3.39
C SER A 189 14.08 -8.66 -3.05
N VAL A 190 15.11 -8.50 -2.24
CA VAL A 190 15.66 -7.18 -1.87
C VAL A 190 16.05 -6.36 -3.11
N GLY A 191 16.56 -7.03 -4.16
CA GLY A 191 16.93 -6.41 -5.44
C GLY A 191 15.76 -5.82 -6.25
N ASP A 192 14.50 -6.07 -5.85
CA ASP A 192 13.30 -5.46 -6.43
C ASP A 192 13.00 -4.06 -5.85
N GLY A 193 13.75 -3.66 -4.83
CA GLY A 193 13.73 -2.36 -4.21
C GLY A 193 14.76 -1.40 -4.80
N ARG A 194 14.43 -0.12 -4.94
CA ARG A 194 15.38 0.92 -5.37
C ARG A 194 15.02 2.27 -4.75
N TYR A 195 16.05 3.03 -4.38
CA TYR A 195 15.90 4.45 -4.05
C TYR A 195 15.94 5.29 -5.33
N ALA A 196 14.99 6.22 -5.45
CA ALA A 196 14.94 7.19 -6.53
C ALA A 196 15.15 8.59 -5.95
N PHE A 197 16.22 9.27 -6.39
CA PHE A 197 16.62 10.58 -5.91
C PHE A 197 16.03 11.69 -6.77
N HIS A 198 15.90 12.87 -6.20
CA HIS A 198 15.51 14.09 -6.88
C HIS A 198 16.43 15.25 -6.44
N PRO A 199 16.95 16.09 -7.36
CA PRO A 199 17.91 17.13 -6.99
C PRO A 199 17.41 18.17 -5.98
N ALA A 200 16.09 18.33 -5.87
CA ALA A 200 15.45 19.31 -4.98
C ALA A 200 15.01 18.74 -3.62
N SER A 201 15.42 17.51 -3.26
CA SER A 201 15.10 16.94 -1.94
C SER A 201 16.12 15.91 -1.51
N ASP A 202 16.43 15.88 -0.22
CA ASP A 202 17.31 14.89 0.42
C ASP A 202 16.59 13.58 0.72
N HIS A 203 15.25 13.54 0.54
CA HIS A 203 14.43 12.38 0.83
C HIS A 203 14.14 11.56 -0.44
N PRO A 204 14.86 10.44 -0.66
CA PRO A 204 14.63 9.61 -1.84
C PRO A 204 13.29 8.86 -1.74
N ALA A 205 12.65 8.68 -2.89
CA ALA A 205 11.55 7.73 -2.97
C ALA A 205 12.09 6.30 -2.93
N TYR A 206 11.44 5.43 -2.18
CA TYR A 206 11.72 3.99 -2.12
C TYR A 206 10.72 3.27 -3.05
N THR A 207 11.18 2.73 -4.16
CA THR A 207 10.34 2.06 -5.15
C THR A 207 10.41 0.55 -4.97
N PHE A 208 9.29 -0.14 -5.20
CA PHE A 208 9.19 -1.60 -5.15
C PHE A 208 8.74 -2.13 -6.48
N ARG A 209 9.24 -3.31 -6.85
CA ARG A 209 8.63 -4.16 -7.87
C ARG A 209 7.97 -5.33 -7.17
N LEU A 210 6.71 -5.61 -7.50
CA LEU A 210 5.94 -6.64 -6.83
C LEU A 210 5.10 -7.41 -7.85
N SER A 211 4.93 -8.70 -7.65
CA SER A 211 4.02 -9.54 -8.40
C SER A 211 2.59 -9.43 -7.84
N ALA A 212 1.60 -9.80 -8.63
CA ALA A 212 0.21 -9.76 -8.16
C ALA A 212 -0.05 -10.78 -7.04
N ARG A 213 0.58 -11.97 -7.10
CA ARG A 213 0.41 -12.98 -6.05
C ARG A 213 1.09 -12.59 -4.74
N ASP A 214 2.25 -11.92 -4.76
CA ASP A 214 2.87 -11.40 -3.55
C ASP A 214 2.10 -10.20 -2.97
N ALA A 215 1.58 -9.33 -3.84
CA ALA A 215 0.69 -8.26 -3.43
C ALA A 215 -0.60 -8.79 -2.77
N ALA A 216 -1.13 -9.92 -3.25
CA ALA A 216 -2.30 -10.56 -2.67
C ALA A 216 -2.00 -11.16 -1.27
N ARG A 217 -0.80 -11.73 -1.04
CA ARG A 217 -0.36 -12.16 0.30
C ARG A 217 -0.29 -10.98 1.27
N PHE A 218 0.17 -9.82 0.80
CA PHE A 218 0.17 -8.61 1.60
C PHE A 218 -1.25 -8.11 1.92
N GLY A 219 -2.16 -8.15 0.94
CA GLY A 219 -3.58 -7.84 1.16
C GLY A 219 -4.23 -8.79 2.18
N GLN A 220 -3.97 -10.11 2.05
CA GLN A 220 -4.46 -11.12 2.99
C GLN A 220 -3.92 -10.91 4.41
N LEU A 221 -2.64 -10.55 4.57
CA LEU A 221 -2.07 -10.19 5.87
C LEU A 221 -2.90 -9.08 6.55
N PHE A 222 -3.30 -8.05 5.80
CA PHE A 222 -4.12 -6.97 6.33
C PHE A 222 -5.56 -7.41 6.62
N LEU A 223 -6.15 -8.24 5.75
CA LEU A 223 -7.48 -8.81 5.95
C LEU A 223 -7.55 -9.63 7.25
N ASP A 224 -6.48 -10.35 7.59
CA ASP A 224 -6.37 -11.18 8.79
C ASP A 224 -5.82 -10.41 10.01
N GLY A 225 -6.00 -9.09 10.05
CA GLY A 225 -5.61 -8.26 11.20
C GLY A 225 -4.10 -8.28 11.48
N GLY A 226 -3.28 -8.45 10.44
CA GLY A 226 -1.82 -8.51 10.55
C GLY A 226 -1.26 -9.86 10.98
N ARG A 227 -2.07 -10.92 10.94
CA ARG A 227 -1.67 -12.30 11.29
C ARG A 227 -1.40 -13.13 10.05
N TRP A 228 -0.45 -14.05 10.15
CA TRP A 228 -0.14 -15.04 9.12
C TRP A 228 0.39 -16.32 9.77
N GLY A 229 -0.17 -17.47 9.43
CA GLY A 229 0.25 -18.75 9.99
C GLY A 229 0.21 -18.79 11.52
N GLY A 230 -0.77 -18.16 12.15
CA GLY A 230 -0.90 -18.06 13.60
C GLY A 230 -0.02 -16.99 14.27
N ARG A 231 0.91 -16.37 13.53
CA ARG A 231 1.84 -15.37 14.06
C ARG A 231 1.34 -13.94 13.77
N GLN A 232 1.39 -13.05 14.77
CA GLN A 232 1.20 -11.62 14.58
C GLN A 232 2.45 -11.01 13.93
N ILE A 233 2.32 -10.48 12.71
CA ILE A 233 3.40 -9.85 11.94
C ILE A 233 3.31 -8.33 12.04
N VAL A 234 2.12 -7.78 11.76
CA VAL A 234 1.83 -6.36 11.93
C VAL A 234 0.82 -6.24 13.07
N PRO A 235 0.99 -5.36 14.07
CA PRO A 235 0.07 -5.24 15.19
C PRO A 235 -1.37 -5.01 14.73
N GLU A 236 -2.34 -5.72 15.33
CA GLU A 236 -3.76 -5.60 14.97
C GLU A 236 -4.28 -4.17 15.19
N ALA A 237 -3.86 -3.51 16.27
CA ALA A 237 -4.19 -2.12 16.53
C ALA A 237 -3.72 -1.21 15.39
N TRP A 238 -2.53 -1.48 14.84
CA TRP A 238 -2.02 -0.73 13.68
C TRP A 238 -2.86 -0.96 12.42
N ILE A 239 -3.29 -2.19 12.15
CA ILE A 239 -4.18 -2.48 11.02
C ILE A 239 -5.44 -1.60 11.13
N LYS A 240 -6.08 -1.59 12.29
CA LYS A 240 -7.27 -0.78 12.55
C LYS A 240 -7.00 0.73 12.38
N GLU A 241 -5.94 1.25 13.00
CA GLU A 241 -5.59 2.67 12.91
C GLU A 241 -5.22 3.06 11.48
N SER A 242 -4.35 2.30 10.81
CA SER A 242 -3.86 2.63 9.49
C SER A 242 -4.95 2.64 8.41
N THR A 243 -6.01 1.87 8.60
CA THR A 243 -7.16 1.79 7.69
C THR A 243 -8.37 2.61 8.15
N THR A 244 -8.21 3.45 9.19
CA THR A 244 -9.20 4.44 9.61
C THR A 244 -9.03 5.73 8.81
N ALA A 245 -10.14 6.37 8.41
CA ALA A 245 -10.11 7.63 7.67
C ALA A 245 -9.89 8.84 8.59
N TYR A 246 -8.74 9.49 8.48
CA TYR A 246 -8.41 10.75 9.16
C TYR A 246 -8.65 11.97 8.26
N SER A 247 -8.78 11.75 6.96
CA SER A 247 -9.05 12.77 5.95
C SER A 247 -9.97 12.22 4.88
N HIS A 248 -10.66 13.11 4.15
CA HIS A 248 -11.58 12.73 3.09
C HIS A 248 -11.16 13.39 1.77
N ALA A 249 -10.91 12.56 0.76
CA ALA A 249 -10.72 13.03 -0.60
C ALA A 249 -12.10 13.22 -1.26
N LYS A 250 -12.32 14.40 -1.88
CA LYS A 250 -13.59 14.68 -2.56
C LYS A 250 -13.91 13.69 -3.70
N ARG A 251 -12.85 13.21 -4.36
CA ARG A 251 -12.99 12.24 -5.46
C ARG A 251 -13.32 10.86 -4.91
N LEU A 252 -14.35 10.23 -5.44
CA LEU A 252 -14.82 8.87 -5.11
C LEU A 252 -15.26 8.69 -3.63
N ARG A 253 -15.53 9.77 -2.89
CA ARG A 253 -15.96 9.72 -1.48
C ARG A 253 -15.02 8.89 -0.59
N GLN A 254 -13.73 8.90 -0.89
CA GLN A 254 -12.75 8.06 -0.19
C GLN A 254 -12.14 8.77 1.02
N GLY A 255 -11.91 8.00 2.07
CA GLY A 255 -11.08 8.39 3.18
C GLY A 255 -9.60 8.13 2.93
N TYR A 256 -8.74 8.69 3.78
CA TYR A 256 -7.30 8.44 3.79
C TYR A 256 -6.82 8.20 5.22
N GLY A 257 -6.21 7.05 5.44
CA GLY A 257 -5.63 6.62 6.70
C GLY A 257 -4.10 6.81 6.72
N TYR A 258 -3.38 5.88 7.36
CA TYR A 258 -1.92 5.86 7.34
C TYR A 258 -1.42 5.20 6.05
N MET A 259 -1.39 6.00 4.97
CA MET A 259 -0.98 5.56 3.62
C MET A 259 -1.89 4.48 2.99
N TRP A 260 -3.15 4.42 3.42
CA TRP A 260 -4.22 3.61 2.85
C TRP A 260 -5.40 4.48 2.43
N TRP A 261 -6.02 4.13 1.32
CA TRP A 261 -7.30 4.67 0.90
C TRP A 261 -8.42 3.89 1.57
N VAL A 262 -9.36 4.57 2.19
CA VAL A 262 -10.50 3.97 2.88
C VAL A 262 -11.74 4.10 2.00
N LEU A 263 -12.38 2.98 1.74
CA LEU A 263 -13.58 2.92 0.92
C LEU A 263 -14.84 3.26 1.75
N PRO A 264 -15.87 3.87 1.15
CA PRO A 264 -17.09 4.22 1.87
C PRO A 264 -17.87 2.97 2.30
N ALA A 265 -18.22 2.91 3.58
CA ALA A 265 -18.86 1.73 4.19
C ALA A 265 -20.28 1.47 3.68
N ASP A 266 -21.00 2.50 3.26
CA ASP A 266 -22.32 2.42 2.65
C ASP A 266 -22.33 1.72 1.28
N ILE A 267 -21.16 1.56 0.65
CA ILE A 267 -21.00 0.89 -0.64
C ILE A 267 -20.30 -0.47 -0.50
N TRP A 268 -19.28 -0.56 0.36
CA TRP A 268 -18.33 -1.68 0.40
C TRP A 268 -18.36 -2.47 1.71
N GLY A 269 -19.26 -2.12 2.62
CA GLY A 269 -19.26 -2.67 3.98
C GLY A 269 -18.18 -2.02 4.85
N ASN A 270 -18.26 -2.31 6.15
CA ASN A 270 -17.38 -1.73 7.13
C ASN A 270 -15.92 -2.19 6.96
N GLY A 271 -15.00 -1.25 7.08
CA GLY A 271 -13.58 -1.53 7.12
C GLY A 271 -12.95 -1.85 5.76
N ALA A 272 -13.61 -1.54 4.65
CA ALA A 272 -13.04 -1.72 3.31
C ALA A 272 -12.00 -0.64 2.98
N PHE A 273 -10.86 -1.06 2.42
CA PHE A 273 -9.76 -0.16 2.08
C PHE A 273 -8.95 -0.68 0.89
N TYR A 274 -8.09 0.16 0.33
CA TYR A 274 -7.21 -0.27 -0.75
C TYR A 274 -5.91 0.54 -0.82
N ALA A 275 -4.85 -0.09 -1.32
CA ALA A 275 -3.65 0.57 -1.81
C ALA A 275 -3.82 0.90 -3.29
N SER A 276 -3.35 2.08 -3.71
CA SER A 276 -3.44 2.51 -5.11
C SER A 276 -2.12 3.06 -5.61
N GLY A 277 -1.73 2.65 -6.81
CA GLY A 277 -0.52 3.09 -7.49
C GLY A 277 -0.80 3.55 -8.92
N TYR A 278 0.03 4.48 -9.39
CA TYR A 278 -0.05 5.01 -10.74
C TYR A 278 -0.06 3.87 -11.79
N GLY A 279 -0.91 4.02 -12.78
CA GLY A 279 -1.04 3.04 -13.88
C GLY A 279 -1.99 1.89 -13.59
N GLY A 280 -2.62 1.82 -12.39
CA GLY A 280 -3.61 0.80 -12.06
C GLY A 280 -3.08 -0.33 -11.17
N GLN A 281 -2.03 -0.07 -10.40
CA GLN A 281 -1.60 -0.96 -9.32
C GLN A 281 -2.58 -0.86 -8.17
N VAL A 282 -3.23 -1.94 -7.78
CA VAL A 282 -4.21 -1.94 -6.70
C VAL A 282 -4.12 -3.20 -5.86
N ILE A 283 -4.26 -3.03 -4.53
CA ILE A 283 -4.55 -4.08 -3.56
C ILE A 283 -5.82 -3.63 -2.84
N ALA A 284 -6.96 -4.22 -3.14
CA ALA A 284 -8.22 -3.95 -2.47
C ALA A 284 -8.52 -5.04 -1.45
N VAL A 285 -8.99 -4.63 -0.26
CA VAL A 285 -9.33 -5.51 0.85
C VAL A 285 -10.74 -5.17 1.30
N LEU A 286 -11.65 -6.14 1.22
CA LEU A 286 -13.06 -6.04 1.56
C LEU A 286 -13.38 -7.01 2.72
N PRO A 287 -13.25 -6.58 3.98
CA PRO A 287 -13.40 -7.47 5.13
C PRO A 287 -14.80 -8.09 5.23
N ALA A 288 -15.86 -7.37 4.86
CA ALA A 288 -17.24 -7.86 4.90
C ALA A 288 -17.45 -9.12 4.04
N LYS A 289 -16.66 -9.30 2.99
CA LYS A 289 -16.67 -10.46 2.08
C LYS A 289 -15.45 -11.36 2.26
N ARG A 290 -14.60 -11.10 3.24
CA ARG A 290 -13.31 -11.81 3.40
C ARG A 290 -12.49 -11.84 2.10
N LEU A 291 -12.53 -10.75 1.33
CA LEU A 291 -12.07 -10.70 -0.06
C LEU A 291 -10.85 -9.79 -0.22
N VAL A 292 -9.86 -10.28 -0.97
CA VAL A 292 -8.72 -9.48 -1.47
C VAL A 292 -8.73 -9.54 -2.99
N VAL A 293 -8.66 -8.38 -3.63
CA VAL A 293 -8.56 -8.28 -5.10
C VAL A 293 -7.32 -7.44 -5.45
N VAL A 294 -6.43 -8.04 -6.22
CA VAL A 294 -5.21 -7.39 -6.66
C VAL A 294 -5.19 -7.23 -8.17
N GLN A 295 -4.87 -6.03 -8.62
CA GLN A 295 -4.57 -5.75 -10.03
C GLN A 295 -3.16 -5.20 -10.15
N THR A 296 -2.39 -5.72 -11.11
CA THR A 296 -1.09 -5.17 -11.51
C THR A 296 -1.09 -4.80 -12.98
N VAL A 297 -0.36 -3.76 -13.35
CA VAL A 297 -0.26 -3.26 -14.72
C VAL A 297 1.20 -2.93 -15.05
N ASP A 298 1.78 -3.60 -16.03
CA ASP A 298 3.07 -3.20 -16.59
C ASP A 298 2.84 -2.10 -17.65
N LEU A 299 3.25 -0.89 -17.36
CA LEU A 299 3.10 0.24 -18.27
C LEU A 299 3.93 0.10 -19.57
N LYS A 300 4.85 -0.88 -19.65
CA LYS A 300 5.51 -1.23 -20.90
C LYS A 300 4.59 -2.01 -21.84
N GLN A 301 3.63 -2.78 -21.28
CA GLN A 301 2.64 -3.53 -22.07
C GLN A 301 1.35 -2.73 -22.29
N ASN A 302 0.94 -1.93 -21.29
CA ASN A 302 -0.24 -1.08 -21.35
C ASN A 302 0.13 0.35 -20.94
N ALA A 303 0.65 1.14 -21.88
CA ALA A 303 1.15 2.51 -21.60
C ALA A 303 0.07 3.47 -21.06
N LYS A 304 -1.22 3.20 -21.34
CA LYS A 304 -2.35 4.00 -20.82
C LYS A 304 -2.67 3.66 -19.35
N GLY A 305 -2.26 2.49 -18.90
CA GLY A 305 -2.63 1.96 -17.59
C GLY A 305 -4.12 1.71 -17.46
N VAL A 306 -4.55 1.39 -16.25
CA VAL A 306 -5.95 1.23 -15.87
C VAL A 306 -6.34 2.35 -14.89
N ARG A 307 -7.40 3.09 -15.19
CA ARG A 307 -7.90 4.14 -14.30
C ARG A 307 -8.49 3.52 -13.03
N THR A 308 -8.27 4.16 -11.88
CA THR A 308 -8.85 3.71 -10.60
C THR A 308 -10.37 3.55 -10.67
N SER A 309 -11.08 4.45 -11.37
CA SER A 309 -12.54 4.34 -11.54
C SER A 309 -12.94 3.07 -12.32
N ALA A 310 -12.20 2.70 -13.37
CA ALA A 310 -12.46 1.48 -14.12
C ALA A 310 -12.21 0.22 -13.27
N PHE A 311 -11.14 0.23 -12.45
CA PHE A 311 -10.90 -0.84 -11.49
C PHE A 311 -12.03 -0.93 -10.44
N ILE A 312 -12.52 0.20 -9.91
CA ILE A 312 -13.62 0.21 -8.94
C ILE A 312 -14.91 -0.40 -9.53
N GLU A 313 -15.22 -0.13 -10.79
CA GLU A 313 -16.37 -0.77 -11.44
C GLU A 313 -16.17 -2.29 -11.63
N LEU A 314 -14.94 -2.72 -11.97
CA LEU A 314 -14.61 -4.14 -12.01
C LEU A 314 -14.68 -4.77 -10.61
N LEU A 315 -14.22 -4.09 -9.57
CA LEU A 315 -14.29 -4.56 -8.19
C LEU A 315 -15.71 -4.79 -7.72
N LYS A 316 -16.66 -3.91 -8.10
CA LYS A 316 -18.10 -4.10 -7.82
C LYS A 316 -18.66 -5.37 -8.46
N GLN A 317 -18.27 -5.65 -9.72
CA GLN A 317 -18.69 -6.88 -10.40
C GLN A 317 -18.12 -8.13 -9.72
N ILE A 318 -16.87 -8.08 -9.28
CA ILE A 318 -16.22 -9.18 -8.55
C ILE A 318 -16.92 -9.38 -7.20
N GLU A 319 -17.17 -8.30 -6.47
CA GLU A 319 -17.85 -8.34 -5.16
C GLU A 319 -19.28 -8.87 -5.27
N ALA A 320 -20.02 -8.47 -6.30
CA ALA A 320 -21.37 -8.96 -6.58
C ALA A 320 -21.40 -10.44 -7.00
N ALA A 321 -20.30 -10.98 -7.54
CA ALA A 321 -20.19 -12.41 -7.88
C ALA A 321 -19.77 -13.28 -6.68
N ALA A 322 -19.28 -12.68 -5.60
CA ALA A 322 -18.85 -13.36 -4.38
C ALA A 322 -20.06 -13.78 -3.52
N PRO A 323 -19.96 -14.90 -2.78
CA PRO A 323 -20.99 -15.38 -1.87
C PRO A 323 -21.35 -14.41 -0.74
#